data_d79c04e0d026598ae186ed4bc790e487
#
_entry.id   d79c04e0d026598ae186ed4bc790e487
#
_cell.length_a   1.000
_cell.length_b   1.000
_cell.length_c   1.000
_cell.angle_alpha   90.00
_cell.angle_beta   90.00
_cell.angle_gamma   90.00
#
_symmetry.space_group_name_H-M   'P 1'
#
loop_
_entity.id
_entity.type
_entity.pdbx_description
1 polymer ?
#
loop_
_entity_poly.entity_id
_entity_poly.type
_entity_poly.pdbx_seq_one_letter_code
_entity_poly.pdbx_strand_id
1 'polypeptide(L)'
;LMIIAYPFVVLSESMTGLIHSGENGRESKASREELLAMAEISEDEGSIDEQEGDIIENLMKLDDIAIEEVMTPRSVVFALNQNRTVGEVVEKHSPIAFSRIPVFDEDLDNVIGLVNRYTLVNEQAEDRFHIKMSELMKPIHTVKESKSVSDVLDQFVKRRQQIFMVTDDFGTTTGLISLEDAIETLLGVEIVDEHDNVVDMRKLATAKMIEKEQSESPHNH
;
A
#
# COMPACT_ATOMS: atom_id res chain seq x y z
N LEU A 1 63.96 -15.50 4.44
CA LEU A 1 62.69 -16.17 3.96
C LEU A 1 61.47 -15.27 4.03
N MET A 2 61.33 -14.36 5.02
CA MET A 2 60.16 -13.44 5.16
C MET A 2 60.08 -12.35 4.07
N ILE A 3 61.17 -11.89 3.48
CA ILE A 3 61.21 -10.79 2.50
C ILE A 3 60.69 -11.23 1.11
N ILE A 4 60.78 -12.52 0.77
CA ILE A 4 60.34 -13.06 -0.53
C ILE A 4 58.86 -13.38 -0.56
N ALA A 5 58.21 -13.60 0.61
CA ALA A 5 56.79 -13.91 0.70
C ALA A 5 55.89 -12.67 0.71
N TYR A 6 56.40 -11.48 1.04
CA TYR A 6 55.62 -10.24 1.17
C TYR A 6 54.85 -9.83 -0.12
N PRO A 7 55.47 -9.88 -1.33
CA PRO A 7 54.73 -9.52 -2.55
C PRO A 7 53.58 -10.52 -2.88
N PHE A 8 53.68 -11.78 -2.45
CA PHE A 8 52.63 -12.78 -2.66
C PHE A 8 51.44 -12.56 -1.72
N VAL A 9 51.67 -12.11 -0.49
CA VAL A 9 50.61 -11.77 0.45
C VAL A 9 49.84 -10.55 -0.03
N VAL A 10 50.54 -9.48 -0.47
CA VAL A 10 49.92 -8.26 -1.00
C VAL A 10 49.12 -8.55 -2.29
N LEU A 11 49.61 -9.46 -3.14
CA LEU A 11 48.91 -9.86 -4.35
C LEU A 11 47.65 -10.66 -4.05
N SER A 12 47.67 -11.52 -3.04
CA SER A 12 46.51 -12.30 -2.61
C SER A 12 45.43 -11.42 -1.94
N GLU A 13 45.80 -10.42 -1.14
CA GLU A 13 44.90 -9.45 -0.55
C GLU A 13 44.23 -8.56 -1.60
N SER A 14 44.98 -8.15 -2.63
CA SER A 14 44.43 -7.37 -3.74
C SER A 14 43.44 -8.18 -4.62
N MET A 15 43.69 -9.47 -4.82
CA MET A 15 42.78 -10.37 -5.54
C MET A 15 41.52 -10.65 -4.73
N THR A 16 41.60 -10.79 -3.40
CA THR A 16 40.46 -11.01 -2.53
C THR A 16 39.54 -9.78 -2.49
N GLY A 17 40.14 -8.57 -2.50
CA GLY A 17 39.36 -7.31 -2.56
C GLY A 17 38.58 -7.09 -3.87
N LEU A 18 39.07 -7.62 -5.00
CA LEU A 18 38.42 -7.54 -6.31
C LEU A 18 37.25 -8.54 -6.44
N ILE A 19 37.28 -9.64 -5.72
CA ILE A 19 36.23 -10.67 -5.71
C ILE A 19 35.06 -10.21 -4.83
N HIS A 20 35.31 -9.50 -3.72
CA HIS A 20 34.27 -9.04 -2.79
C HIS A 20 33.46 -7.84 -3.26
N SER A 21 33.88 -7.08 -4.26
CA SER A 21 33.14 -5.90 -4.72
C SER A 21 31.95 -6.21 -5.66
N GLY A 22 31.78 -7.47 -6.06
CA GLY A 22 30.68 -7.92 -6.93
C GLY A 22 29.59 -8.75 -6.23
N GLU A 23 29.79 -9.07 -4.96
CA GLU A 23 28.98 -10.10 -4.26
C GLU A 23 27.76 -9.58 -3.47
N ASN A 24 27.74 -8.32 -3.07
CA ASN A 24 26.67 -7.81 -2.19
C ASN A 24 25.23 -7.98 -2.71
N GLY A 25 25.02 -8.06 -4.02
CA GLY A 25 23.69 -8.29 -4.60
C GLY A 25 23.36 -9.78 -4.79
N ARG A 26 24.36 -10.64 -4.93
CA ARG A 26 24.19 -12.09 -5.09
C ARG A 26 24.06 -12.80 -3.75
N GLU A 27 24.84 -12.39 -2.74
CA GLU A 27 24.75 -12.94 -1.37
C GLU A 27 23.39 -12.67 -0.75
N SER A 28 22.79 -11.49 -0.98
CA SER A 28 21.46 -11.19 -0.42
C SER A 28 20.35 -12.02 -1.07
N LYS A 29 20.43 -12.32 -2.37
CA LYS A 29 19.44 -13.18 -3.04
C LYS A 29 19.60 -14.65 -2.65
N ALA A 30 20.83 -15.18 -2.62
CA ALA A 30 21.08 -16.54 -2.15
C ALA A 30 20.62 -16.73 -0.70
N SER A 31 20.83 -15.73 0.17
CA SER A 31 20.37 -15.75 1.56
C SER A 31 18.84 -15.76 1.68
N ARG A 32 18.09 -15.05 0.80
CA ARG A 32 16.62 -15.10 0.77
C ARG A 32 16.11 -16.47 0.33
N GLU A 33 16.65 -17.02 -0.73
CA GLU A 33 16.30 -18.36 -1.24
C GLU A 33 16.57 -19.45 -0.19
N GLU A 34 17.68 -19.34 0.55
CA GLU A 34 17.99 -20.23 1.65
C GLU A 34 16.99 -20.14 2.80
N LEU A 35 16.56 -18.91 3.16
CA LEU A 35 15.54 -18.70 4.20
C LEU A 35 14.18 -19.26 3.79
N LEU A 36 13.77 -19.08 2.54
CA LEU A 36 12.54 -19.67 2.02
C LEU A 36 12.58 -21.19 2.02
N ALA A 37 13.69 -21.80 1.58
CA ALA A 37 13.89 -23.25 1.63
C ALA A 37 13.86 -23.80 3.07
N MET A 38 14.41 -23.04 4.03
CA MET A 38 14.34 -23.42 5.44
C MET A 38 12.90 -23.33 5.99
N ALA A 39 12.14 -22.32 5.58
CA ALA A 39 10.72 -22.19 5.96
C ALA A 39 9.92 -23.39 5.43
N GLU A 40 10.07 -23.72 4.15
CA GLU A 40 9.41 -24.87 3.50
C GLU A 40 9.74 -26.20 4.21
N ILE A 41 11.02 -26.43 4.53
CA ILE A 41 11.42 -27.63 5.30
C ILE A 41 10.78 -27.64 6.70
N SER A 42 10.72 -26.49 7.38
CA SER A 42 10.17 -26.39 8.73
C SER A 42 8.65 -26.60 8.73
N GLU A 43 7.96 -26.24 7.66
CA GLU A 43 6.55 -26.50 7.43
C GLU A 43 6.31 -28.02 7.21
N ASP A 44 7.11 -28.64 6.33
CA ASP A 44 7.05 -30.10 6.07
C ASP A 44 7.32 -30.93 7.34
N GLU A 45 8.20 -30.47 8.21
CA GLU A 45 8.49 -31.09 9.50
C GLU A 45 7.45 -30.79 10.59
N GLY A 46 6.50 -29.87 10.31
CA GLY A 46 5.47 -29.45 11.26
C GLY A 46 5.99 -28.58 12.40
N SER A 47 7.17 -27.92 12.20
CA SER A 47 7.74 -26.98 13.18
C SER A 47 7.12 -25.59 13.09
N ILE A 48 6.60 -25.22 11.92
CA ILE A 48 5.74 -24.06 11.65
C ILE A 48 4.49 -24.53 10.92
N ASP A 49 3.40 -23.79 11.01
CA ASP A 49 2.18 -24.09 10.26
C ASP A 49 2.20 -23.41 8.87
N GLU A 50 1.27 -23.80 7.97
CA GLU A 50 1.15 -23.31 6.61
C GLU A 50 1.01 -21.77 6.59
N GLN A 51 0.23 -21.19 7.52
CA GLN A 51 0.05 -19.73 7.59
C GLN A 51 1.33 -18.99 7.99
N GLU A 52 2.12 -19.57 8.88
CA GLU A 52 3.44 -19.04 9.26
C GLU A 52 4.42 -19.09 8.08
N GLY A 53 4.40 -20.18 7.31
CA GLY A 53 5.15 -20.34 6.07
C GLY A 53 4.80 -19.28 5.02
N ASP A 54 3.51 -19.10 4.76
CA ASP A 54 2.98 -18.08 3.84
C ASP A 54 3.42 -16.67 4.23
N ILE A 55 3.37 -16.32 5.52
CA ILE A 55 3.80 -15.02 6.02
C ILE A 55 5.29 -14.79 5.76
N ILE A 56 6.14 -15.81 5.97
CA ILE A 56 7.57 -15.73 5.70
C ILE A 56 7.81 -15.51 4.19
N GLU A 57 7.12 -16.25 3.35
CA GLU A 57 7.22 -16.11 1.88
C GLU A 57 6.79 -14.72 1.43
N ASN A 58 5.63 -14.24 1.89
CA ASN A 58 5.10 -12.93 1.56
C ASN A 58 6.03 -11.81 2.06
N LEU A 59 6.56 -11.93 3.27
CA LEU A 59 7.54 -10.97 3.81
C LEU A 59 8.78 -10.84 2.90
N MET A 60 9.27 -11.97 2.36
CA MET A 60 10.40 -11.96 1.43
C MET A 60 10.05 -11.35 0.06
N LYS A 61 8.78 -11.35 -0.32
CA LYS A 61 8.29 -10.78 -1.59
C LYS A 61 7.88 -9.32 -1.51
N LEU A 62 7.66 -8.74 -0.33
CA LEU A 62 7.13 -7.36 -0.17
C LEU A 62 7.96 -6.29 -0.87
N ASP A 63 9.27 -6.48 -1.01
CA ASP A 63 10.16 -5.56 -1.73
C ASP A 63 9.95 -5.60 -3.26
N ASP A 64 9.42 -6.70 -3.77
CA ASP A 64 9.24 -6.96 -5.20
C ASP A 64 7.81 -6.61 -5.67
N ILE A 65 6.84 -6.43 -4.75
CA ILE A 65 5.45 -6.08 -5.04
C ILE A 65 5.32 -4.56 -5.10
N ALA A 66 4.90 -4.02 -6.25
CA ALA A 66 4.63 -2.60 -6.40
C ALA A 66 3.27 -2.20 -5.78
N ILE A 67 3.15 -0.96 -5.31
CA ILE A 67 1.91 -0.44 -4.72
C ILE A 67 0.74 -0.54 -5.70
N GLU A 68 0.98 -0.31 -7.00
CA GLU A 68 -0.05 -0.38 -8.04
C GLU A 68 -0.79 -1.73 -8.11
N GLU A 69 -0.12 -2.82 -7.67
CA GLU A 69 -0.70 -4.16 -7.67
C GLU A 69 -1.69 -4.39 -6.53
N VAL A 70 -1.56 -3.62 -5.43
CA VAL A 70 -2.32 -3.86 -4.19
C VAL A 70 -3.20 -2.68 -3.75
N MET A 71 -3.00 -1.48 -4.32
CA MET A 71 -3.75 -0.29 -3.96
C MET A 71 -5.23 -0.37 -4.35
N THR A 72 -6.07 0.40 -3.67
CA THR A 72 -7.43 0.71 -4.12
C THR A 72 -7.38 1.65 -5.32
N PRO A 73 -7.85 1.23 -6.52
CA PRO A 73 -7.80 2.05 -7.72
C PRO A 73 -8.65 3.32 -7.62
N ARG A 74 -8.21 4.41 -8.28
CA ARG A 74 -8.91 5.71 -8.33
C ARG A 74 -10.41 5.60 -8.64
N SER A 75 -10.80 4.68 -9.52
CA SER A 75 -12.18 4.53 -9.99
C SER A 75 -13.18 4.16 -8.90
N VAL A 76 -12.72 3.66 -7.75
CA VAL A 76 -13.53 3.26 -6.60
C VAL A 76 -13.22 4.05 -5.33
N VAL A 77 -12.25 4.97 -5.37
CA VAL A 77 -11.94 5.83 -4.21
C VAL A 77 -13.14 6.71 -3.89
N PHE A 78 -13.62 6.61 -2.67
CA PHE A 78 -14.60 7.54 -2.10
C PHE A 78 -13.87 8.75 -1.53
N ALA A 79 -14.18 9.95 -2.02
CA ALA A 79 -13.58 11.20 -1.56
C ALA A 79 -14.61 12.33 -1.51
N LEU A 80 -14.35 13.38 -0.72
CA LEU A 80 -15.25 14.50 -0.51
C LEU A 80 -14.64 15.79 -1.04
N ASN A 81 -15.48 16.63 -1.67
CA ASN A 81 -15.05 17.97 -2.05
C ASN A 81 -14.87 18.85 -0.80
N GLN A 82 -13.81 19.66 -0.76
CA GLN A 82 -13.46 20.52 0.37
C GLN A 82 -14.56 21.51 0.78
N ASN A 83 -15.42 21.91 -0.14
CA ASN A 83 -16.49 22.89 0.09
C ASN A 83 -17.79 22.26 0.65
N ARG A 84 -17.88 20.93 0.67
CA ARG A 84 -19.03 20.25 1.27
C ARG A 84 -19.07 20.47 2.77
N THR A 85 -20.27 20.65 3.29
CA THR A 85 -20.53 20.77 4.74
C THR A 85 -20.80 19.40 5.38
N VAL A 86 -20.66 19.32 6.70
CA VAL A 86 -21.03 18.13 7.48
C VAL A 86 -22.46 17.70 7.19
N GLY A 87 -23.40 18.66 7.15
CA GLY A 87 -24.82 18.38 6.87
C GLY A 87 -25.02 17.71 5.51
N GLU A 88 -24.44 18.27 4.45
CA GLU A 88 -24.54 17.72 3.09
C GLU A 88 -23.92 16.30 2.99
N VAL A 89 -22.81 16.07 3.68
CA VAL A 89 -22.12 14.77 3.67
C VAL A 89 -22.96 13.72 4.40
N VAL A 90 -23.48 14.04 5.58
CA VAL A 90 -24.33 13.14 6.36
C VAL A 90 -25.63 12.83 5.63
N GLU A 91 -26.30 13.84 5.07
CA GLU A 91 -27.55 13.67 4.33
C GLU A 91 -27.38 12.71 3.13
N LYS A 92 -26.27 12.86 2.40
CA LYS A 92 -26.07 12.13 1.15
C LYS A 92 -25.42 10.75 1.34
N HIS A 93 -24.57 10.57 2.37
CA HIS A 93 -23.68 9.43 2.50
C HIS A 93 -23.81 8.66 3.82
N SER A 94 -24.88 8.87 4.61
CA SER A 94 -25.13 8.11 5.85
C SER A 94 -25.73 6.73 5.55
N PRO A 95 -25.24 5.65 6.16
CA PRO A 95 -24.06 5.57 7.02
C PRO A 95 -22.75 5.70 6.25
N ILE A 96 -21.79 6.45 6.79
CA ILE A 96 -20.48 6.62 6.19
C ILE A 96 -19.67 5.36 6.43
N ALA A 97 -19.36 4.61 5.38
CA ALA A 97 -18.67 3.33 5.46
C ALA A 97 -17.17 3.48 5.84
N PHE A 98 -16.50 4.48 5.27
CA PHE A 98 -15.05 4.63 5.37
C PHE A 98 -14.60 5.42 6.60
N SER A 99 -13.60 4.91 7.32
CA SER A 99 -13.06 5.54 8.53
C SER A 99 -12.23 6.80 8.24
N ARG A 100 -11.60 6.85 7.07
CA ARG A 100 -10.76 7.96 6.58
C ARG A 100 -11.13 8.28 5.15
N ILE A 101 -11.41 9.54 4.89
CA ILE A 101 -11.98 9.98 3.62
C ILE A 101 -11.08 11.07 3.06
N PRO A 102 -10.45 10.86 1.90
CA PRO A 102 -9.71 11.91 1.19
C PRO A 102 -10.59 13.12 0.90
N VAL A 103 -10.00 14.30 0.98
CA VAL A 103 -10.64 15.58 0.63
C VAL A 103 -9.89 16.19 -0.54
N PHE A 104 -10.63 16.53 -1.59
CA PHE A 104 -10.09 17.13 -2.79
C PHE A 104 -10.61 18.56 -3.00
N ASP A 105 -9.85 19.37 -3.75
CA ASP A 105 -10.30 20.66 -4.24
C ASP A 105 -11.02 20.44 -5.58
N GLU A 106 -10.61 20.76 -6.69
CA GLU A 106 -11.34 20.69 -7.95
C GLU A 106 -11.72 19.26 -8.35
N ASP A 107 -10.75 18.34 -8.29
CA ASP A 107 -10.90 16.92 -8.64
C ASP A 107 -9.95 16.01 -7.82
N LEU A 108 -9.99 14.69 -8.12
CA LEU A 108 -9.16 13.69 -7.44
C LEU A 108 -7.65 13.81 -7.73
N ASP A 109 -7.22 14.60 -8.70
CA ASP A 109 -5.78 14.85 -8.91
C ASP A 109 -5.25 15.91 -7.93
N ASN A 110 -6.15 16.67 -7.30
CA ASN A 110 -5.83 17.65 -6.28
C ASN A 110 -6.40 17.27 -4.92
N VAL A 111 -5.96 16.14 -4.36
CA VAL A 111 -6.31 15.74 -2.99
C VAL A 111 -5.44 16.51 -2.01
N ILE A 112 -6.07 17.32 -1.17
CA ILE A 112 -5.44 18.30 -0.27
C ILE A 112 -5.42 17.86 1.21
N GLY A 113 -6.16 16.81 1.57
CA GLY A 113 -6.21 16.32 2.94
C GLY A 113 -7.08 15.09 3.11
N LEU A 114 -7.35 14.73 4.35
CA LEU A 114 -8.27 13.67 4.74
C LEU A 114 -9.13 14.11 5.94
N VAL A 115 -10.36 13.62 6.01
CA VAL A 115 -11.27 13.76 7.14
C VAL A 115 -11.54 12.38 7.74
N ASN A 116 -11.54 12.29 9.08
CA ASN A 116 -11.93 11.08 9.79
C ASN A 116 -13.45 11.02 9.97
N ARG A 117 -14.08 9.85 9.74
CA ARG A 117 -15.48 9.61 10.04
C ARG A 117 -15.86 10.03 11.47
N TYR A 118 -14.99 9.70 12.44
CA TYR A 118 -15.20 10.09 13.84
C TYR A 118 -15.39 11.61 14.02
N THR A 119 -14.59 12.42 13.31
CA THR A 119 -14.71 13.88 13.34
C THR A 119 -16.06 14.33 12.79
N LEU A 120 -16.52 13.75 11.66
CA LEU A 120 -17.82 14.06 11.07
C LEU A 120 -18.98 13.72 12.01
N VAL A 121 -18.93 12.56 12.67
CA VAL A 121 -19.94 12.12 13.63
C VAL A 121 -19.97 13.03 14.86
N ASN A 122 -18.80 13.48 15.34
CA ASN A 122 -18.75 14.43 16.45
C ASN A 122 -19.36 15.80 16.09
N GLU A 123 -19.02 16.34 14.92
CA GLU A 123 -19.59 17.61 14.45
C GLU A 123 -21.11 17.50 14.30
N GLN A 124 -21.59 16.38 13.77
CA GLN A 124 -23.02 16.07 13.68
C GLN A 124 -23.69 16.02 15.07
N ALA A 125 -23.06 15.35 16.03
CA ALA A 125 -23.59 15.21 17.40
C ALA A 125 -23.68 16.56 18.15
N GLU A 126 -22.88 17.53 17.74
CA GLU A 126 -22.88 18.89 18.30
C GLU A 126 -23.71 19.88 17.44
N ASP A 127 -24.54 19.39 16.51
CA ASP A 127 -25.38 20.18 15.60
C ASP A 127 -24.60 21.18 14.73
N ARG A 128 -23.29 20.94 14.50
CA ARG A 128 -22.40 21.80 13.69
C ARG A 128 -22.41 21.41 12.21
N PHE A 129 -23.57 21.37 11.61
CA PHE A 129 -23.81 20.93 10.23
C PHE A 129 -23.19 21.85 9.15
N HIS A 130 -22.88 23.10 9.48
CA HIS A 130 -22.38 24.12 8.55
C HIS A 130 -20.88 24.05 8.31
N ILE A 131 -20.14 23.31 9.13
CA ILE A 131 -18.66 23.19 9.04
C ILE A 131 -18.27 22.49 7.72
N LYS A 132 -17.30 23.06 7.01
CA LYS A 132 -16.83 22.50 5.74
C LYS A 132 -15.75 21.45 5.94
N MET A 133 -15.57 20.57 4.95
CA MET A 133 -14.51 19.55 4.94
C MET A 133 -13.12 20.18 5.00
N SER A 134 -12.93 21.33 4.37
CA SER A 134 -11.69 22.12 4.44
C SER A 134 -11.28 22.55 5.86
N GLU A 135 -12.23 22.70 6.77
CA GLU A 135 -11.98 23.09 8.16
C GLU A 135 -11.65 21.89 9.06
N LEU A 136 -12.08 20.69 8.67
CA LEU A 136 -11.93 19.45 9.44
C LEU A 136 -10.77 18.58 8.97
N MET A 137 -10.29 18.81 7.77
CA MET A 137 -9.27 17.96 7.15
C MET A 137 -7.92 18.09 7.82
N LYS A 138 -7.17 16.99 7.78
CA LYS A 138 -5.76 16.89 8.17
C LYS A 138 -4.91 16.61 6.93
N PRO A 139 -3.61 16.94 6.97
CA PRO A 139 -2.72 16.62 5.84
C PRO A 139 -2.71 15.13 5.51
N ILE A 140 -2.73 14.81 4.22
CA ILE A 140 -2.53 13.47 3.69
C ILE A 140 -1.17 13.39 2.98
N HIS A 141 -0.53 12.24 3.02
CA HIS A 141 0.72 12.00 2.33
C HIS A 141 0.47 11.31 0.99
N THR A 142 1.35 11.57 0.03
CA THR A 142 1.32 10.96 -1.31
C THR A 142 2.57 10.12 -1.53
N VAL A 143 2.41 8.97 -2.18
CA VAL A 143 3.48 8.04 -2.56
C VAL A 143 3.39 7.71 -4.05
N LYS A 144 4.50 7.29 -4.66
CA LYS A 144 4.52 6.85 -6.05
C LYS A 144 4.05 5.41 -6.18
N GLU A 145 3.26 5.10 -7.21
CA GLU A 145 2.73 3.76 -7.49
C GLU A 145 3.81 2.70 -7.72
N SER A 146 4.97 3.13 -8.22
CA SER A 146 6.14 2.27 -8.46
C SER A 146 6.94 1.88 -7.20
N LYS A 147 6.59 2.42 -6.02
CA LYS A 147 7.23 2.00 -4.77
C LYS A 147 6.79 0.61 -4.35
N SER A 148 7.66 -0.09 -3.62
CA SER A 148 7.31 -1.39 -3.05
C SER A 148 6.36 -1.26 -1.85
N VAL A 149 5.60 -2.32 -1.61
CA VAL A 149 4.74 -2.43 -0.41
C VAL A 149 5.57 -2.35 0.87
N SER A 150 6.78 -2.91 0.88
CA SER A 150 7.75 -2.82 1.99
C SER A 150 8.11 -1.37 2.32
N ASP A 151 8.47 -0.58 1.30
CA ASP A 151 8.79 0.85 1.44
C ASP A 151 7.64 1.65 2.04
N VAL A 152 6.40 1.32 1.67
CA VAL A 152 5.20 2.03 2.11
C VAL A 152 4.80 1.61 3.52
N LEU A 153 4.92 0.33 3.86
CA LEU A 153 4.71 -0.17 5.22
C LEU A 153 5.61 0.58 6.22
N ASP A 154 6.88 0.74 5.88
CA ASP A 154 7.86 1.53 6.63
C ASP A 154 7.41 2.99 6.80
N GLN A 155 6.84 3.60 5.75
CA GLN A 155 6.36 4.97 5.81
C GLN A 155 5.10 5.12 6.67
N PHE A 156 4.17 4.15 6.65
CA PHE A 156 3.01 4.14 7.55
C PHE A 156 3.45 4.19 9.01
N VAL A 157 4.42 3.34 9.39
CA VAL A 157 4.96 3.31 10.76
C VAL A 157 5.65 4.63 11.12
N LYS A 158 6.54 5.13 10.27
CA LYS A 158 7.32 6.35 10.52
C LYS A 158 6.45 7.60 10.61
N ARG A 159 5.41 7.72 9.78
CA ARG A 159 4.54 8.90 9.70
C ARG A 159 3.31 8.80 10.60
N ARG A 160 3.00 7.63 11.15
CA ARG A 160 1.80 7.35 11.96
C ARG A 160 0.52 7.72 11.19
N GLN A 161 0.52 7.49 9.90
CA GLN A 161 -0.66 7.60 9.04
C GLN A 161 -1.12 6.19 8.65
N GLN A 162 -2.35 6.05 8.19
CA GLN A 162 -2.93 4.74 7.86
C GLN A 162 -3.46 4.70 6.42
N ILE A 163 -3.43 5.82 5.72
CA ILE A 163 -3.69 5.90 4.29
C ILE A 163 -2.75 6.90 3.62
N PHE A 164 -2.37 6.61 2.38
CA PHE A 164 -1.67 7.53 1.49
C PHE A 164 -2.39 7.59 0.15
N MET A 165 -2.35 8.75 -0.51
CA MET A 165 -2.71 8.86 -1.91
C MET A 165 -1.58 8.30 -2.76
N VAL A 166 -1.94 7.62 -3.86
CA VAL A 166 -0.99 7.06 -4.82
C VAL A 166 -1.02 7.87 -6.10
N THR A 167 0.16 8.19 -6.63
CA THR A 167 0.29 8.93 -7.88
C THR A 167 1.27 8.26 -8.83
N ASP A 168 1.04 8.44 -10.14
CA ASP A 168 2.01 8.12 -11.17
C ASP A 168 3.24 9.05 -11.15
N ASP A 169 4.14 8.90 -12.10
CA ASP A 169 5.34 9.74 -12.23
C ASP A 169 5.02 11.17 -12.64
N PHE A 170 3.87 11.43 -13.24
CA PHE A 170 3.42 12.73 -13.67
C PHE A 170 2.66 13.50 -12.57
N GLY A 171 2.36 12.84 -11.46
CA GLY A 171 1.63 13.40 -10.32
C GLY A 171 0.11 13.21 -10.41
N THR A 172 -0.38 12.45 -11.39
CA THR A 172 -1.81 12.08 -11.49
C THR A 172 -2.15 11.07 -10.41
N THR A 173 -3.26 11.25 -9.73
CA THR A 173 -3.73 10.29 -8.73
C THR A 173 -4.20 8.99 -9.40
N THR A 174 -3.55 7.88 -9.08
CA THR A 174 -3.89 6.54 -9.59
C THR A 174 -4.71 5.73 -8.59
N GLY A 175 -4.62 6.05 -7.30
CA GLY A 175 -5.37 5.35 -6.28
C GLY A 175 -5.10 5.83 -4.86
N LEU A 176 -5.38 4.95 -3.93
CA LEU A 176 -5.15 5.09 -2.50
C LEU A 176 -4.60 3.76 -1.97
N ILE A 177 -3.63 3.82 -1.07
CA ILE A 177 -3.17 2.64 -0.33
C ILE A 177 -3.39 2.84 1.15
N SER A 178 -3.93 1.82 1.81
CA SER A 178 -4.11 1.77 3.26
C SER A 178 -3.02 0.93 3.94
N LEU A 179 -2.86 1.08 5.24
CA LEU A 179 -2.06 0.17 6.04
C LEU A 179 -2.65 -1.25 6.03
N GLU A 180 -3.96 -1.35 5.93
CA GLU A 180 -4.72 -2.60 5.83
C GLU A 180 -4.30 -3.36 4.56
N ASP A 181 -4.28 -2.72 3.37
CA ASP A 181 -3.81 -3.32 2.10
C ASP A 181 -2.37 -3.89 2.22
N ALA A 182 -1.47 -3.13 2.88
CA ALA A 182 -0.09 -3.57 3.06
C ALA A 182 0.04 -4.77 4.03
N ILE A 183 -0.80 -4.82 5.07
CA ILE A 183 -0.84 -5.95 6.02
C ILE A 183 -1.50 -7.17 5.36
N GLU A 184 -2.57 -7.01 4.59
CA GLU A 184 -3.20 -8.08 3.83
C GLU A 184 -2.22 -8.73 2.86
N THR A 185 -1.40 -7.92 2.19
CA THR A 185 -0.33 -8.42 1.32
C THR A 185 0.71 -9.24 2.09
N LEU A 186 1.07 -8.82 3.30
CA LEU A 186 1.99 -9.57 4.17
C LEU A 186 1.38 -10.88 4.67
N LEU A 187 0.12 -10.84 5.09
CA LEU A 187 -0.57 -12.02 5.65
C LEU A 187 -1.05 -13.00 4.56
N GLY A 188 -1.12 -12.56 3.30
CA GLY A 188 -1.66 -13.34 2.19
C GLY A 188 -3.17 -13.57 2.26
N VAL A 189 -3.87 -12.86 3.13
CA VAL A 189 -5.32 -13.01 3.36
C VAL A 189 -6.01 -11.65 3.42
N GLU A 190 -7.25 -11.57 2.93
CA GLU A 190 -8.10 -10.38 3.07
C GLU A 190 -8.59 -10.24 4.51
N ILE A 191 -8.44 -9.05 5.09
CA ILE A 191 -8.97 -8.69 6.41
C ILE A 191 -10.37 -8.12 6.20
N VAL A 192 -11.39 -8.89 6.57
CA VAL A 192 -12.80 -8.48 6.39
C VAL A 192 -13.32 -7.87 7.68
N ASP A 193 -13.74 -6.60 7.66
CA ASP A 193 -14.49 -5.99 8.77
C ASP A 193 -15.95 -6.48 8.75
N GLU A 194 -16.56 -6.69 9.91
CA GLU A 194 -17.96 -7.12 10.08
C GLU A 194 -18.97 -6.19 9.39
N HIS A 195 -18.57 -4.98 9.02
CA HIS A 195 -19.40 -3.96 8.41
C HIS A 195 -19.11 -3.71 6.92
N ASP A 196 -18.12 -4.44 6.33
CA ASP A 196 -17.76 -4.27 4.95
C ASP A 196 -18.78 -4.91 4.01
N ASN A 197 -19.43 -4.06 3.21
CA ASN A 197 -20.33 -4.51 2.14
C ASN A 197 -19.57 -4.96 0.87
N VAL A 198 -18.30 -4.64 0.77
CA VAL A 198 -17.40 -5.00 -0.34
C VAL A 198 -16.10 -5.48 0.24
N VAL A 199 -15.84 -6.75 0.06
CA VAL A 199 -14.66 -7.45 0.62
C VAL A 199 -13.37 -7.03 -0.09
N ASP A 200 -13.42 -6.63 -1.36
CA ASP A 200 -12.24 -6.30 -2.17
C ASP A 200 -12.57 -5.15 -3.13
N MET A 201 -11.99 -3.98 -2.89
CA MET A 201 -12.20 -2.77 -3.68
C MET A 201 -11.61 -2.90 -5.09
N ARG A 202 -10.60 -3.75 -5.31
CA ARG A 202 -10.03 -4.01 -6.64
C ARG A 202 -11.00 -4.82 -7.49
N LYS A 203 -11.64 -5.84 -6.89
CA LYS A 203 -12.72 -6.59 -7.57
C LYS A 203 -13.89 -5.70 -7.94
N LEU A 204 -14.26 -4.76 -7.05
CA LEU A 204 -15.29 -3.76 -7.35
C LEU A 204 -14.87 -2.85 -8.51
N ALA A 205 -13.62 -2.40 -8.56
CA ALA A 205 -13.10 -1.59 -9.65
C ALA A 205 -13.17 -2.34 -10.98
N THR A 206 -12.72 -3.59 -11.00
CA THR A 206 -12.78 -4.46 -12.19
C THR A 206 -14.22 -4.67 -12.65
N ALA A 207 -15.16 -4.93 -11.74
CA ALA A 207 -16.57 -5.10 -12.07
C ALA A 207 -17.18 -3.84 -12.69
N LYS A 208 -16.86 -2.65 -12.14
CA LYS A 208 -17.32 -1.37 -12.71
C LYS A 208 -16.72 -1.10 -14.10
N MET A 209 -15.48 -1.49 -14.37
CA MET A 209 -14.87 -1.35 -15.69
C MET A 209 -15.60 -2.22 -16.71
N ILE A 210 -15.86 -3.49 -16.37
CA ILE A 210 -16.59 -4.42 -17.24
C ILE A 210 -18.01 -3.91 -17.54
N GLU A 211 -18.72 -3.42 -16.53
CA GLU A 211 -20.07 -2.87 -16.68
C GLU A 211 -20.08 -1.63 -17.61
N LYS A 212 -19.07 -0.77 -17.49
CA LYS A 212 -18.91 0.40 -18.35
C LYS A 212 -18.63 0.00 -19.80
N GLU A 213 -17.72 -0.94 -20.04
CA GLU A 213 -17.40 -1.45 -21.39
C GLU A 213 -18.63 -2.10 -22.07
N GLN A 214 -19.43 -2.83 -21.31
CA GLN A 214 -20.68 -3.43 -21.82
C GLN A 214 -21.74 -2.38 -22.16
N SER A 215 -21.79 -1.27 -21.41
CA SER A 215 -22.72 -0.18 -21.66
C SER A 215 -22.31 0.72 -22.85
N GLU A 216 -21.03 0.80 -23.15
CA GLU A 216 -20.46 1.59 -24.26
C GLU A 216 -20.33 0.80 -25.58
N SER A 217 -20.55 -0.53 -25.57
CA SER A 217 -20.58 -1.33 -26.80
C SER A 217 -21.86 -1.03 -27.59
N PRO A 218 -21.80 -0.36 -28.76
CA PRO A 218 -23.00 -0.09 -29.54
C PRO A 218 -23.57 -1.41 -30.04
N HIS A 219 -24.89 -1.63 -29.85
CA HIS A 219 -25.66 -2.67 -30.50
C HIS A 219 -25.56 -2.46 -32.02
N ASN A 220 -24.62 -3.16 -32.68
CA ASN A 220 -24.63 -3.32 -34.12
C ASN A 220 -25.77 -4.31 -34.44
N HIS A 221 -26.89 -3.78 -34.88
CA HIS A 221 -27.89 -4.47 -35.67
C HIS A 221 -27.93 -3.87 -37.08
#